data_92d8500117e3a3d25552dcbef68c86c1
#
_entry.id   92d8500117e3a3d25552dcbef68c86c1
#
_cell.length_a   1.000
_cell.length_b   1.000
_cell.length_c   1.000
_cell.angle_alpha   90.00
_cell.angle_beta   90.00
_cell.angle_gamma   90.00
#
_symmetry.space_group_name_H-M   'P 1'
#
loop_
_entity.id
_entity.type
_entity.pdbx_description
1 polymer ?
#
loop_
_entity_poly.entity_id
_entity_poly.type
_entity_poly.pdbx_seq_one_letter_code
_entity_poly.pdbx_strand_id
1 'polypeptide(L)'
;EVSITGPFTSLEKGAEITLDMLEGVATLDVSSISKGKGFQGAMKRWNFSGGPGGHGHKYTRSLGSIGTRKPRRTKLGKKMHGHMGLDKITLKDVPLVLVNKELRVIAVKGPIAGARNSLITLTF
;
A
#
# COMPACT_ATOMS: atom_id res chain seq x y z
N GLU A 1 -1.36 17.65 -10.28
CA GLU A 1 -2.04 18.40 -9.21
C GLU A 1 -1.28 18.13 -7.90
N VAL A 2 -0.70 19.16 -7.31
CA VAL A 2 0.05 19.04 -6.06
C VAL A 2 -0.77 19.67 -4.96
N SER A 3 -1.18 18.85 -3.99
CA SER A 3 -1.84 19.34 -2.78
C SER A 3 -0.78 19.66 -1.73
N ILE A 4 -0.61 20.93 -1.41
CA ILE A 4 0.34 21.39 -0.40
C ILE A 4 -0.39 21.52 0.93
N THR A 5 -0.02 20.66 1.88
CA THR A 5 -0.52 20.70 3.26
C THR A 5 0.66 21.03 4.18
N GLY A 6 0.81 22.32 4.54
CA GLY A 6 1.88 22.74 5.45
C GLY A 6 2.04 24.26 5.50
N PRO A 7 2.84 24.79 6.42
CA PRO A 7 3.05 26.23 6.58
C PRO A 7 3.98 26.80 5.51
N PHE A 8 3.60 26.65 4.23
CA PHE A 8 4.30 27.31 3.13
C PHE A 8 3.76 28.71 2.96
N THR A 9 4.32 29.65 3.70
CA THR A 9 3.96 31.08 3.66
C THR A 9 4.44 31.81 2.42
N SER A 10 5.12 31.14 1.48
CA SER A 10 5.81 31.80 0.36
C SER A 10 5.40 31.34 -1.04
N LEU A 11 4.41 30.43 -1.17
CA LEU A 11 3.96 29.99 -2.51
C LEU A 11 2.81 30.86 -2.99
N GLU A 12 3.08 31.70 -3.97
CA GLU A 12 2.07 32.49 -4.67
C GLU A 12 1.36 31.66 -5.72
N LYS A 13 0.10 32.01 -6.02
CA LYS A 13 -0.68 31.37 -7.07
C LYS A 13 0.01 31.56 -8.43
N GLY A 14 0.39 30.44 -9.06
CA GLY A 14 1.09 30.44 -10.34
C GLY A 14 2.61 30.24 -10.21
N ALA A 15 3.14 30.11 -9.00
CA ALA A 15 4.54 29.75 -8.80
C ALA A 15 4.86 28.35 -9.35
N GLU A 16 6.01 28.21 -9.98
CA GLU A 16 6.49 26.92 -10.48
C GLU A 16 7.09 26.11 -9.34
N ILE A 17 6.61 24.88 -9.14
CA ILE A 17 7.12 23.94 -8.14
C ILE A 17 8.25 23.13 -8.77
N THR A 18 9.47 23.34 -8.28
CA THR A 18 10.66 22.63 -8.76
C THR A 18 11.10 21.55 -7.76
N LEU A 19 11.96 20.63 -8.20
CA LEU A 19 12.55 19.59 -7.36
C LEU A 19 13.56 20.14 -6.33
N ASP A 20 13.88 21.44 -6.39
CA ASP A 20 14.77 22.10 -5.43
C ASP A 20 14.24 22.05 -3.99
N MET A 21 12.93 21.90 -3.83
CA MET A 21 12.30 21.73 -2.51
C MET A 21 12.75 20.47 -1.79
N LEU A 22 13.31 19.49 -2.51
CA LEU A 22 13.82 18.25 -1.93
C LEU A 22 15.31 18.30 -1.58
N GLU A 23 15.98 19.44 -1.81
CA GLU A 23 17.38 19.59 -1.42
C GLU A 23 17.51 19.57 0.11
N GLY A 24 18.40 18.70 0.59
CA GLY A 24 18.63 18.54 2.04
C GLY A 24 17.65 17.59 2.73
N VAL A 25 16.64 17.06 2.05
CA VAL A 25 15.73 16.07 2.61
C VAL A 25 16.40 14.70 2.60
N ALA A 26 16.56 14.06 3.77
CA ALA A 26 17.18 12.75 3.89
C ALA A 26 16.17 11.60 3.73
N THR A 27 14.96 11.78 4.22
CA THR A 27 13.89 10.75 4.19
C THR A 27 12.57 11.35 3.77
N LEU A 28 11.71 10.51 3.19
CA LEU A 28 10.37 10.87 2.71
C LEU A 28 9.34 9.84 3.16
N ASP A 29 8.13 10.30 3.43
CA ASP A 29 6.97 9.41 3.53
C ASP A 29 6.37 9.21 2.13
N VAL A 30 6.24 7.96 1.72
CA VAL A 30 5.75 7.58 0.39
C VAL A 30 4.40 6.90 0.49
N SER A 31 3.36 7.56 0.00
CA SER A 31 1.99 7.02 -0.04
C SER A 31 1.59 6.66 -1.47
N SER A 32 1.03 5.49 -1.64
CA SER A 32 0.53 5.02 -2.94
C SER A 32 -0.57 3.97 -2.80
N ILE A 33 -1.23 3.65 -3.91
CA ILE A 33 -2.27 2.63 -3.95
C ILE A 33 -1.66 1.31 -4.42
N SER A 34 -1.84 0.25 -3.64
CA SER A 34 -1.33 -1.08 -3.99
C SER A 34 -1.99 -1.66 -5.24
N LYS A 35 -1.31 -2.59 -5.91
CA LYS A 35 -1.88 -3.30 -7.08
C LYS A 35 -3.16 -4.03 -6.70
N GLY A 36 -4.22 -3.81 -7.45
CA GLY A 36 -5.47 -4.58 -7.34
C GLY A 36 -5.23 -6.06 -7.68
N LYS A 37 -5.77 -6.94 -6.86
CA LYS A 37 -5.70 -8.40 -7.04
C LYS A 37 -7.10 -9.03 -7.18
N GLY A 38 -8.14 -8.20 -7.19
CA GLY A 38 -9.53 -8.64 -7.29
C GLY A 38 -9.99 -9.41 -6.06
N PHE A 39 -11.00 -10.25 -6.22
CA PHE A 39 -11.51 -11.12 -5.16
C PHE A 39 -10.56 -12.30 -4.95
N GLN A 40 -10.03 -12.46 -3.75
CA GLN A 40 -9.09 -13.52 -3.41
C GLN A 40 -9.58 -14.40 -2.26
N GLY A 41 -9.22 -15.68 -2.32
CA GLY A 41 -9.46 -16.64 -1.26
C GLY A 41 -8.58 -16.39 -0.02
N ALA A 42 -8.93 -17.00 1.09
CA ALA A 42 -8.26 -16.83 2.38
C ALA A 42 -6.77 -17.21 2.35
N MET A 43 -6.38 -18.19 1.53
CA MET A 43 -4.98 -18.61 1.41
C MET A 43 -4.11 -17.48 0.85
N LYS A 44 -4.53 -16.85 -0.26
CA LYS A 44 -3.77 -15.77 -0.88
C LYS A 44 -3.90 -14.45 -0.12
N ARG A 45 -5.09 -14.16 0.42
CA ARG A 45 -5.37 -12.89 1.11
C ARG A 45 -4.75 -12.83 2.50
N TRP A 46 -4.72 -13.95 3.22
CA TRP A 46 -4.36 -14.00 4.64
C TRP A 46 -3.31 -15.07 4.99
N ASN A 47 -2.73 -15.74 3.99
CA ASN A 47 -1.73 -16.80 4.17
C ASN A 47 -2.23 -17.98 5.01
N PHE A 48 -3.48 -18.40 4.81
CA PHE A 48 -4.00 -19.60 5.45
C PHE A 48 -3.33 -20.84 4.89
N SER A 49 -3.01 -21.80 5.75
CA SER A 49 -2.33 -23.03 5.38
C SER A 49 -3.20 -23.98 4.54
N GLY A 50 -4.53 -23.92 4.72
CA GLY A 50 -5.44 -24.85 4.07
C GLY A 50 -5.44 -26.23 4.70
N GLY A 51 -6.11 -27.19 4.05
CA GLY A 51 -6.17 -28.59 4.44
C GLY A 51 -5.23 -29.47 3.62
N PRO A 52 -5.19 -30.79 3.91
CA PRO A 52 -4.41 -31.76 3.14
C PRO A 52 -4.80 -31.76 1.65
N GLY A 53 -3.79 -31.89 0.78
CA GLY A 53 -4.00 -31.91 -0.68
C GLY A 53 -4.44 -33.28 -1.24
N GLY A 54 -4.49 -34.33 -0.39
CA GLY A 54 -4.85 -35.70 -0.75
C GLY A 54 -5.70 -36.37 0.33
N HIS A 55 -5.73 -37.70 0.35
CA HIS A 55 -6.51 -38.52 1.29
C HIS A 55 -8.01 -38.24 1.30
N GLY A 56 -8.59 -37.82 0.15
CA GLY A 56 -10.01 -37.54 0.04
C GLY A 56 -10.50 -36.27 0.75
N HIS A 57 -9.59 -35.37 1.17
CA HIS A 57 -9.95 -34.14 1.85
C HIS A 57 -10.62 -33.14 0.91
N LYS A 58 -11.92 -32.88 1.13
CA LYS A 58 -12.75 -32.05 0.24
C LYS A 58 -12.48 -30.55 0.36
N TYR A 59 -11.93 -30.09 1.47
CA TYR A 59 -11.85 -28.67 1.83
C TYR A 59 -10.41 -28.14 1.86
N THR A 60 -9.61 -28.53 0.88
CA THR A 60 -8.18 -28.18 0.82
C THR A 60 -7.92 -26.67 0.90
N ARG A 61 -8.74 -25.85 0.24
CA ARG A 61 -8.56 -24.39 0.16
C ARG A 61 -9.64 -23.60 0.88
N SER A 62 -10.42 -24.25 1.73
CA SER A 62 -11.52 -23.62 2.45
C SER A 62 -11.06 -22.79 3.64
N LEU A 63 -11.97 -21.97 4.14
CA LEU A 63 -11.72 -21.09 5.27
C LEU A 63 -11.60 -21.84 6.62
N GLY A 64 -12.19 -23.06 6.70
CA GLY A 64 -12.34 -23.78 7.95
C GLY A 64 -13.48 -23.22 8.83
N SER A 65 -13.43 -23.44 10.13
CA SER A 65 -14.45 -22.95 11.06
C SER A 65 -14.45 -21.42 11.11
N ILE A 66 -15.64 -20.84 11.01
CA ILE A 66 -15.85 -19.40 11.10
C ILE A 66 -16.26 -18.91 12.47
N GLY A 67 -16.55 -19.81 13.40
CA GLY A 67 -16.95 -19.46 14.75
C GLY A 67 -17.46 -20.63 15.57
N THR A 68 -18.01 -20.30 16.72
CA THR A 68 -18.64 -21.23 17.68
C THR A 68 -20.12 -20.89 17.85
N ARG A 69 -20.88 -21.76 18.56
CA ARG A 69 -22.30 -21.56 18.82
C ARG A 69 -22.61 -20.21 19.48
N LYS A 70 -21.79 -19.77 20.42
CA LYS A 70 -21.86 -18.43 21.04
C LYS A 70 -20.62 -17.65 20.62
N PRO A 71 -20.73 -16.42 20.15
CA PRO A 71 -21.86 -15.44 20.26
C PRO A 71 -22.89 -15.47 19.10
N ARG A 72 -23.12 -16.56 18.38
CA ARG A 72 -24.08 -16.70 17.25
C ARG A 72 -23.83 -15.77 16.07
N ARG A 73 -22.64 -15.21 15.97
CA ARG A 73 -22.17 -14.36 14.86
C ARG A 73 -20.68 -14.57 14.65
N THR A 74 -20.19 -14.24 13.49
CA THR A 74 -18.73 -14.15 13.25
C THR A 74 -18.17 -12.97 14.02
N LYS A 75 -16.98 -13.14 14.60
CA LYS A 75 -16.28 -12.04 15.28
C LYS A 75 -15.89 -10.97 14.26
N LEU A 76 -15.95 -9.71 14.66
CA LEU A 76 -15.45 -8.60 13.86
C LEU A 76 -13.97 -8.82 13.54
N GLY A 77 -13.55 -8.45 12.33
CA GLY A 77 -12.19 -8.65 11.87
C GLY A 77 -11.82 -10.10 11.51
N LYS A 78 -12.77 -11.04 11.53
CA LYS A 78 -12.51 -12.42 11.08
C LYS A 78 -11.97 -12.43 9.67
N LYS A 79 -10.76 -13.00 9.49
CA LYS A 79 -10.10 -13.12 8.20
C LYS A 79 -10.88 -14.03 7.27
N MET A 80 -11.40 -13.50 6.17
CA MET A 80 -12.20 -14.21 5.17
C MET A 80 -11.75 -13.83 3.76
N HIS A 81 -12.22 -14.57 2.77
CA HIS A 81 -12.08 -14.20 1.36
C HIS A 81 -12.73 -12.83 1.09
N GLY A 82 -12.28 -12.17 0.06
CA GLY A 82 -12.80 -10.86 -0.33
C GLY A 82 -11.83 -10.09 -1.21
N HIS A 83 -12.11 -8.82 -1.41
CA HIS A 83 -11.25 -7.93 -2.20
C HIS A 83 -9.86 -7.82 -1.58
N MET A 84 -8.84 -7.84 -2.44
CA MET A 84 -7.44 -7.69 -2.07
C MET A 84 -6.77 -6.67 -2.99
N GLY A 85 -5.98 -5.80 -2.41
CA GLY A 85 -5.32 -4.72 -3.14
C GLY A 85 -6.21 -3.50 -3.31
N LEU A 86 -5.70 -2.50 -4.02
CA LEU A 86 -6.25 -1.15 -4.10
C LEU A 86 -6.33 -0.44 -2.74
N ASP A 87 -5.51 -0.88 -1.80
CA ASP A 87 -5.40 -0.25 -0.49
C ASP A 87 -4.35 0.85 -0.53
N LYS A 88 -4.61 1.98 0.14
CA LYS A 88 -3.60 3.02 0.34
C LYS A 88 -2.54 2.52 1.31
N ILE A 89 -1.29 2.50 0.87
CA ILE A 89 -0.14 2.08 1.68
C ILE A 89 0.78 3.29 1.82
N THR A 90 1.18 3.59 3.05
CA THR A 90 2.17 4.62 3.36
C THR A 90 3.40 3.95 3.95
N LEU A 91 4.53 4.17 3.32
CA LEU A 91 5.85 3.81 3.83
C LEU A 91 6.45 5.05 4.44
N LYS A 92 6.83 4.98 5.70
CA LYS A 92 7.43 6.08 6.44
C LYS A 92 8.95 6.01 6.39
N ASP A 93 9.58 7.19 6.50
CA ASP A 93 11.04 7.34 6.63
C ASP A 93 11.84 6.63 5.52
N VAL A 94 11.34 6.68 4.28
CA VAL A 94 12.03 6.08 3.14
C VAL A 94 13.22 6.95 2.74
N PRO A 95 14.47 6.42 2.73
CA PRO A 95 15.64 7.21 2.37
C PRO A 95 15.59 7.71 0.92
N LEU A 96 15.85 8.99 0.74
CA LEU A 96 16.03 9.62 -0.56
C LEU A 96 17.46 9.38 -1.03
N VAL A 97 17.62 8.76 -2.19
CA VAL A 97 18.95 8.38 -2.73
C VAL A 97 19.46 9.41 -3.72
N LEU A 98 18.60 9.85 -4.63
CA LEU A 98 18.99 10.75 -5.71
C LEU A 98 17.82 11.62 -6.14
N VAL A 99 18.10 12.89 -6.39
CA VAL A 99 17.21 13.81 -7.10
C VAL A 99 17.93 14.28 -8.36
N ASN A 100 17.43 13.89 -9.52
CA ASN A 100 17.96 14.36 -10.81
C ASN A 100 16.99 15.40 -11.39
N LYS A 101 17.43 16.66 -11.41
CA LYS A 101 16.64 17.79 -11.88
C LYS A 101 16.45 17.81 -13.41
N GLU A 102 17.47 17.40 -14.16
CA GLU A 102 17.43 17.38 -15.63
C GLU A 102 16.43 16.35 -16.16
N LEU A 103 16.47 15.14 -15.60
CA LEU A 103 15.56 14.06 -15.98
C LEU A 103 14.21 14.11 -15.23
N ARG A 104 14.07 15.01 -14.26
CA ARG A 104 12.91 15.11 -13.37
C ARG A 104 12.59 13.78 -12.68
N VAL A 105 13.62 13.10 -12.16
CA VAL A 105 13.52 11.79 -11.53
C VAL A 105 13.97 11.87 -10.09
N ILE A 106 13.23 11.18 -9.22
CA ILE A 106 13.55 10.98 -7.81
C ILE A 106 13.78 9.49 -7.59
N ALA A 107 14.90 9.11 -6.98
CA ALA A 107 15.18 7.74 -6.59
C ALA A 107 15.11 7.59 -5.07
N VAL A 108 14.30 6.65 -4.59
CA VAL A 108 14.16 6.28 -3.19
C VAL A 108 14.61 4.85 -2.94
N LYS A 109 15.06 4.56 -1.72
CA LYS A 109 15.54 3.23 -1.35
C LYS A 109 14.39 2.38 -0.81
N GLY A 110 13.97 1.38 -1.54
CA GLY A 110 12.98 0.41 -1.08
C GLY A 110 11.85 0.12 -2.07
N PRO A 111 10.97 -0.82 -1.73
CA PRO A 111 9.82 -1.13 -2.56
C PRO A 111 8.75 -0.05 -2.40
N ILE A 112 8.14 0.36 -3.50
CA ILE A 112 6.98 1.24 -3.51
C ILE A 112 5.76 0.43 -3.92
N ALA A 113 4.64 0.63 -3.24
CA ALA A 113 3.39 -0.03 -3.60
C ALA A 113 2.82 0.53 -4.92
N GLY A 114 2.06 -0.27 -5.62
CA GLY A 114 1.36 0.15 -6.84
C GLY A 114 1.90 -0.45 -8.13
N ALA A 115 1.25 -0.09 -9.22
CA ALA A 115 1.63 -0.48 -10.57
C ALA A 115 2.70 0.49 -11.11
N ARG A 116 3.36 0.09 -12.20
CA ARG A 116 4.18 1.03 -12.97
C ARG A 116 3.29 2.18 -13.46
N ASN A 117 3.81 3.41 -13.41
CA ASN A 117 3.09 4.63 -13.79
C ASN A 117 1.89 4.98 -12.87
N SER A 118 1.82 4.44 -11.66
CA SER A 118 0.83 4.87 -10.68
C SER A 118 1.23 6.18 -10.01
N LEU A 119 0.24 6.95 -9.58
CA LEU A 119 0.46 8.17 -8.81
C LEU A 119 1.02 7.84 -7.43
N ILE A 120 1.99 8.63 -7.00
CA ILE A 120 2.64 8.51 -5.70
C ILE A 120 2.59 9.89 -5.02
N THR A 121 2.23 9.90 -3.76
CA THR A 121 2.28 11.10 -2.91
C THR A 121 3.54 11.02 -2.05
N LEU A 122 4.35 12.05 -2.11
CA LEU A 122 5.52 12.23 -1.26
C LEU A 122 5.23 13.29 -0.20
N THR A 123 5.60 13.01 1.05
CA THR A 123 5.50 13.95 2.18
C THR A 123 6.85 14.01 2.88
N PHE A 124 7.33 15.19 3.21
CA PHE A 124 8.64 15.46 3.82
C PHE A 124 8.53 16.57 4.85
#